data_d37ba0804e94ee8584e7b91a07a8a6b0
#
_entry.id   d37ba0804e94ee8584e7b91a07a8a6b0
#
_cell.length_a   1.000
_cell.length_b   1.000
_cell.length_c   1.000
_cell.angle_alpha   90.00
_cell.angle_beta   90.00
_cell.angle_gamma   90.00
#
_symmetry.space_group_name_H-M   'P 1'
#
loop_
_entity.id
_entity.type
_entity.pdbx_description
1 polymer ?
#
loop_
_entity_poly.entity_id
_entity_poly.type
_entity_poly.pdbx_seq_one_letter_code
_entity_poly.pdbx_strand_id
1 'polypeptide(L)' 'MSVRTVRFYAGRGLIPPPRREGRNGYYGPDHIARLELVRELQAHGFTLQAIEGYLEKIPA' A
#
# COMPACT_ATOMS: atom_id res chain seq x y z
N MET A 1 12.65 3.17 -1.47
CA MET A 1 11.42 3.96 -1.40
C MET A 1 11.32 4.64 -0.05
N SER A 2 10.84 5.86 -0.01
CA SER A 2 10.83 6.63 1.22
C SER A 2 9.65 6.25 2.11
N VAL A 3 9.82 6.46 3.42
CA VAL A 3 8.74 6.23 4.39
C VAL A 3 7.55 7.13 4.09
N ARG A 4 7.81 8.33 3.59
CA ARG A 4 6.75 9.27 3.24
C ARG A 4 5.83 8.68 2.16
N THR A 5 6.41 8.04 1.15
CA THR A 5 5.63 7.42 0.08
C THR A 5 4.78 6.28 0.62
N VAL A 6 5.34 5.45 1.50
CA VAL A 6 4.61 4.34 2.10
C VAL A 6 3.45 4.87 2.93
N ARG A 7 3.68 5.92 3.71
CA ARG A 7 2.63 6.54 4.51
C ARG A 7 1.52 7.13 3.65
N PHE A 8 1.89 7.71 2.52
CA PHE A 8 0.91 8.26 1.59
C PHE A 8 -0.04 7.16 1.11
N TYR A 9 0.51 6.03 0.68
CA TYR A 9 -0.31 4.93 0.21
C TYR A 9 -1.15 4.31 1.34
N ALA A 10 -0.58 4.21 2.53
CA ALA A 10 -1.32 3.68 3.68
C ALA A 10 -2.49 4.58 4.04
N GLY A 11 -2.28 5.89 3.97
CA GLY A 11 -3.34 6.86 4.24
C GLY A 11 -4.48 6.81 3.24
N ARG A 12 -4.20 6.36 2.03
CA ARG A 12 -5.24 6.20 1.01
C ARG A 12 -5.90 4.81 1.03
N GLY A 13 -5.44 3.93 1.91
CA GLY A 13 -5.99 2.59 1.99
C GLY A 13 -5.45 1.62 0.96
N LEU A 14 -4.38 2.00 0.25
CA LEU A 14 -3.79 1.15 -0.78
C LEU A 14 -2.94 0.03 -0.21
N ILE A 15 -2.37 0.24 0.96
CA ILE A 15 -1.63 -0.78 1.68
C ILE A 15 -2.14 -0.85 3.11
N PRO A 16 -1.96 -2.00 3.79
CA PRO A 16 -2.39 -2.12 5.19
C PRO A 16 -1.67 -1.12 6.08
N PRO A 17 -2.28 -0.71 7.20
CA PRO A 17 -1.59 0.17 8.13
C PRO A 17 -0.38 -0.52 8.74
N PRO A 18 0.62 0.25 9.20
CA PRO A 18 1.80 -0.34 9.81
C PRO A 18 1.42 -1.11 11.07
N ARG A 19 2.16 -2.16 11.33
CA ARG A 19 2.00 -2.91 12.56
C ARG A 19 2.67 -2.14 13.69
N ARG A 20 2.00 -2.11 14.83
CA ARG A 20 2.55 -1.41 15.98
C ARG A 20 3.21 -2.37 16.95
N GLU A 21 4.44 -2.04 17.30
CA GLU A 21 5.15 -2.71 18.40
C GLU A 21 5.61 -1.59 19.33
N GLY A 22 4.94 -1.46 20.47
CA GLY A 22 5.24 -0.38 21.39
C GLY A 22 4.97 0.97 20.75
N ARG A 23 6.00 1.81 20.67
CA ARG A 23 5.89 3.14 20.06
C ARG A 23 6.14 3.14 18.57
N ASN A 24 6.70 2.07 18.04
CA ASN A 24 7.14 2.04 16.66
C ASN A 24 6.13 1.31 15.78
N GLY A 25 5.87 1.89 14.61
CA GLY A 25 5.17 1.19 13.57
C GLY A 25 6.19 0.63 12.60
N TYR A 26 5.94 -0.54 12.02
CA TYR A 26 6.82 -1.06 11.00
C TYR A 26 6.00 -1.71 9.89
N TYR A 27 6.66 -1.82 8.73
CA TYR A 27 6.06 -2.40 7.54
C TYR A 27 6.75 -3.72 7.23
N GLY A 28 5.97 -4.79 7.20
CA GLY A 28 6.50 -6.11 6.94
C GLY A 28 6.49 -6.49 5.47
N PRO A 29 6.84 -7.75 5.15
CA PRO A 29 6.87 -8.23 3.77
C PRO A 29 5.53 -8.10 3.05
N ASP A 30 4.42 -8.24 3.76
CA ASP A 30 3.08 -8.09 3.19
C ASP A 30 2.84 -6.65 2.72
N HIS A 31 3.36 -5.67 3.44
CA HIS A 31 3.25 -4.27 3.04
C HIS A 31 4.05 -4.01 1.77
N ILE A 32 5.25 -4.57 1.70
CA ILE A 32 6.12 -4.39 0.54
C ILE A 32 5.51 -5.04 -0.68
N ALA A 33 4.95 -6.22 -0.54
CA ALA A 33 4.31 -6.92 -1.64
C ALA A 33 3.13 -6.13 -2.20
N ARG A 34 2.32 -5.56 -1.31
CA ARG A 34 1.18 -4.74 -1.74
C ARG A 34 1.65 -3.47 -2.44
N LEU A 35 2.71 -2.86 -1.91
CA LEU A 35 3.27 -1.65 -2.51
C LEU A 35 3.81 -1.92 -3.91
N GLU A 36 4.48 -3.05 -4.10
CA GLU A 36 4.97 -3.44 -5.42
C GLU A 36 3.82 -3.65 -6.39
N LEU A 37 2.73 -4.26 -5.93
CA LEU A 37 1.54 -4.43 -6.76
C LEU A 37 0.97 -3.08 -7.18
N VAL A 38 0.86 -2.14 -6.26
CA VAL A 38 0.36 -0.79 -6.58
C VAL A 38 1.25 -0.13 -7.63
N ARG A 39 2.55 -0.21 -7.46
CA ARG A 39 3.49 0.41 -8.40
C ARG A 39 3.41 -0.25 -9.78
N GLU A 40 3.26 -1.56 -9.80
CA GLU A 40 3.13 -2.30 -11.05
C GLU A 40 1.88 -1.84 -11.81
N LEU A 41 0.76 -1.71 -11.11
CA LEU A 41 -0.48 -1.26 -11.74
C LEU A 41 -0.35 0.17 -12.25
N GLN A 42 0.33 1.04 -11.51
CA GLN A 42 0.57 2.41 -11.98
C GLN A 42 1.44 2.41 -13.24
N ALA A 43 2.43 1.52 -13.30
CA ALA A 43 3.28 1.40 -14.47
C ALA A 43 2.49 0.97 -15.71
N HIS A 44 1.39 0.28 -15.53
CA HIS A 44 0.51 -0.13 -16.61
C HIS A 44 -0.59 0.90 -16.92
N GLY A 45 -0.51 2.07 -16.31
CA GLY A 45 -1.42 3.17 -16.61
C GLY A 45 -2.64 3.29 -15.70
N PHE A 46 -2.72 2.48 -14.66
CA PHE A 46 -3.84 2.58 -13.71
C PHE A 46 -3.69 3.82 -12.83
N THR A 47 -4.80 4.52 -12.63
CA THR A 47 -4.81 5.62 -11.67
C THR A 47 -4.89 5.06 -10.25
N LEU A 48 -4.53 5.87 -9.26
CA LEU A 48 -4.64 5.46 -7.86
C LEU A 48 -6.09 5.13 -7.50
N GLN A 49 -7.04 5.89 -8.04
CA GLN A 49 -8.45 5.64 -7.79
C GLN A 49 -8.88 4.27 -8.34
N ALA A 50 -8.42 3.94 -9.53
CA ALA A 50 -8.72 2.64 -10.13
C ALA A 50 -8.09 1.51 -9.32
N ILE A 51 -6.88 1.73 -8.82
CA ILE A 51 -6.20 0.73 -8.01
C ILE A 51 -6.94 0.54 -6.69
N GLU A 52 -7.40 1.60 -6.06
CA GLU A 52 -8.19 1.51 -4.83
C GLU A 52 -9.44 0.65 -5.05
N GLY A 53 -10.14 0.87 -6.14
CA GLY A 53 -11.31 0.07 -6.46
C GLY A 53 -10.98 -1.40 -6.70
N TYR A 54 -9.86 -1.65 -7.36
CA TYR A 54 -9.42 -3.01 -7.62
C TYR A 54 -9.07 -3.75 -6.32
N LEU A 55 -8.35 -3.08 -5.43
CA LEU A 55 -7.92 -3.69 -4.17
C LEU A 55 -9.07 -3.97 -3.22
N GLU A 56 -10.13 -3.19 -3.29
CA GLU A 56 -11.32 -3.44 -2.47
C GLU A 56 -11.98 -4.77 -2.81
N LYS A 57 -11.81 -5.26 -4.03
CA LYS A 57 -12.40 -6.50 -4.48
C LYS A 57 -11.57 -7.72 -4.13
N ILE A 58 -10.34 -7.52 -3.69
CA ILE A 58 -9.45 -8.61 -3.33
C ILE A 58 -9.64 -8.93 -1.85
N PRO A 59 -9.96 -10.17 -1.48
CA PRO A 59 -10.05 -10.54 -0.07
C PRO A 59 -8.70 -10.35 0.61
N ALA A 60 -8.75 -9.79 1.78
CA ALA A 60 -7.53 -9.56 2.57
C ALA A 60 -6.92 -10.87 3.05
#